data_30776ac84001d90c5bde842eea7cd2e8
#
_entry.id   30776ac84001d90c5bde842eea7cd2e8
#
_cell.length_a   1.000
_cell.length_b   1.000
_cell.length_c   1.000
_cell.angle_alpha   90.00
_cell.angle_beta   90.00
_cell.angle_gamma   90.00
#
_symmetry.space_group_name_H-M   'P 1'
#
loop_
_entity.id
_entity.type
_entity.pdbx_description
1 polymer ?
#
loop_
_entity_poly.entity_id
_entity_poly.type
_entity_poly.pdbx_seq_one_letter_code
_entity_poly.pdbx_strand_id
1 'polypeptide(L)'
;MRWTVLRRFAISFVLAAISLTAMARTRPHYGGTLRVEIAGDAWERPDGIARRLVYEGLTQLDASGTVRPALALTWDSDNNSHRWQLRLRPGVHFHDGSLLTSAAVVASLTASCNADCPWTTVKAVGPLVVLTSDSPMENLPALLADDQFLIGMTATADGKTPVGAIGTGPFQVTGFNNGVLSLAANESSWQGRPFVDAIEIRVHRPVHEQWLDLSVGRADVVEVPAEQLRPAQQQRLNVLVSSPVTLLALQVTDAGALANVKLRGAIAAAVDRSAIYNVIFQKQGEVTASLLPQRLTGYSFLFPTDRDLTKAHELRGGLTTGPLTLATEGDGAMQLAAQRIVLNLHEAGFNVQMASTGAQHADLILRELPLAAGEPAAALEQVMRSAGIMTPMTAKAPAELLRAEQNVLDEKKVIPLLNLPRAYANGMRVRDLRLRADGTPDLADASLEAGQ
;
A
#
# COMPACT_ATOMS: atom_id res chain seq x y z
N MET A 1 -49.10 33.16 -34.10
CA MET A 1 -47.93 32.35 -34.45
C MET A 1 -46.55 32.94 -34.05
N ARG A 2 -46.46 34.26 -33.74
CA ARG A 2 -45.16 34.87 -33.30
C ARG A 2 -44.86 34.78 -31.82
N TRP A 3 -45.83 34.56 -30.95
CA TRP A 3 -45.63 34.49 -29.49
C TRP A 3 -45.09 33.11 -28.98
N THR A 4 -45.37 32.02 -29.67
CA THR A 4 -44.93 30.69 -29.32
C THR A 4 -43.47 30.42 -29.67
N VAL A 5 -42.92 31.10 -30.69
CA VAL A 5 -41.52 30.98 -31.08
C VAL A 5 -40.61 31.73 -30.10
N LEU A 6 -40.98 32.92 -29.63
CA LEU A 6 -40.20 33.68 -28.64
C LEU A 6 -40.13 32.96 -27.27
N ARG A 7 -41.21 32.29 -26.85
CA ARG A 7 -41.17 31.50 -25.59
C ARG A 7 -40.25 30.28 -25.66
N ARG A 8 -40.17 29.62 -26.82
CA ARG A 8 -39.28 28.48 -27.03
C ARG A 8 -37.81 28.91 -27.06
N PHE A 9 -37.48 30.04 -27.64
CA PHE A 9 -36.14 30.61 -27.64
C PHE A 9 -35.70 31.09 -26.24
N ALA A 10 -36.59 31.70 -25.47
CA ALA A 10 -36.30 32.13 -24.10
C ALA A 10 -36.03 30.92 -23.15
N ILE A 11 -36.83 29.85 -23.26
CA ILE A 11 -36.66 28.64 -22.45
C ILE A 11 -35.36 27.91 -22.83
N SER A 12 -35.00 27.85 -24.13
CA SER A 12 -33.76 27.25 -24.59
C SER A 12 -32.52 28.02 -24.13
N PHE A 13 -32.62 29.37 -24.07
CA PHE A 13 -31.52 30.23 -23.62
C PHE A 13 -31.30 30.12 -22.09
N VAL A 14 -32.39 30.01 -21.31
CA VAL A 14 -32.32 29.79 -19.85
C VAL A 14 -31.78 28.41 -19.52
N LEU A 15 -32.16 27.35 -20.24
CA LEU A 15 -31.60 26.00 -20.08
C LEU A 15 -30.11 25.93 -20.47
N ALA A 16 -29.69 26.64 -21.53
CA ALA A 16 -28.29 26.74 -21.91
C ALA A 16 -27.46 27.53 -20.88
N ALA A 17 -28.00 28.60 -20.29
CA ALA A 17 -27.34 29.37 -19.23
C ALA A 17 -27.18 28.56 -17.92
N ILE A 18 -28.17 27.73 -17.57
CA ILE A 18 -28.10 26.84 -16.41
C ILE A 18 -27.05 25.70 -16.63
N SER A 19 -26.90 25.24 -17.87
CA SER A 19 -25.91 24.23 -18.21
C SER A 19 -24.44 24.76 -18.16
N LEU A 20 -24.24 26.05 -18.42
CA LEU A 20 -22.93 26.69 -18.34
C LEU A 20 -22.49 26.98 -16.88
N THR A 21 -23.43 27.18 -15.96
CA THR A 21 -23.06 27.38 -14.53
C THR A 21 -22.70 26.09 -13.79
N ALA A 22 -23.08 24.94 -14.33
CA ALA A 22 -22.76 23.63 -13.71
C ALA A 22 -21.32 23.14 -13.95
N MET A 23 -20.51 23.86 -14.73
CA MET A 23 -19.13 23.48 -15.08
C MET A 23 -18.04 24.44 -14.53
N ALA A 24 -18.40 25.37 -13.67
CA ALA A 24 -17.38 26.14 -12.95
C ALA A 24 -16.78 25.28 -11.83
N ARG A 25 -15.98 24.27 -12.17
CA ARG A 25 -14.98 23.74 -11.23
C ARG A 25 -14.11 24.94 -10.84
N THR A 26 -14.20 25.35 -9.60
CA THR A 26 -13.27 26.36 -9.06
C THR A 26 -11.85 25.85 -9.33
N ARG A 27 -11.01 26.70 -9.94
CA ARG A 27 -9.61 26.33 -10.18
C ARG A 27 -8.98 26.01 -8.83
N PRO A 28 -8.13 24.97 -8.74
CA PRO A 28 -7.40 24.69 -7.51
C PRO A 28 -6.68 25.94 -7.03
N HIS A 29 -6.79 26.24 -5.76
CA HIS A 29 -6.14 27.39 -5.16
C HIS A 29 -4.74 26.98 -4.67
N TYR A 30 -3.74 27.80 -4.96
CA TYR A 30 -2.40 27.61 -4.42
C TYR A 30 -2.30 28.20 -3.02
N GLY A 31 -1.64 27.49 -2.10
CA GLY A 31 -1.29 27.99 -0.79
C GLY A 31 -1.85 27.18 0.38
N GLY A 32 -1.38 27.50 1.55
CA GLY A 32 -1.81 26.92 2.81
C GLY A 32 -1.09 25.64 3.21
N THR A 33 -1.38 25.19 4.44
CA THR A 33 -0.82 23.97 5.03
C THR A 33 -1.89 22.90 5.15
N LEU A 34 -1.62 21.73 4.58
CA LEU A 34 -2.43 20.52 4.73
C LEU A 34 -1.99 19.76 5.98
N ARG A 35 -2.91 19.54 6.93
CA ARG A 35 -2.64 18.88 8.20
C ARG A 35 -3.18 17.45 8.17
N VAL A 36 -2.28 16.49 8.27
CA VAL A 36 -2.57 15.06 8.21
C VAL A 36 -2.29 14.43 9.56
N GLU A 37 -3.15 13.56 10.05
CA GLU A 37 -2.92 12.79 11.27
C GLU A 37 -3.04 11.30 10.97
N ILE A 38 -2.10 10.50 11.49
CA ILE A 38 -2.02 9.06 11.32
C ILE A 38 -1.71 8.36 12.64
N ALA A 39 -2.16 7.11 12.77
CA ALA A 39 -1.90 6.30 13.95
C ALA A 39 -0.48 5.72 13.97
N GLY A 40 0.04 5.38 12.80
CA GLY A 40 1.37 4.82 12.63
C GLY A 40 2.47 5.86 12.48
N ASP A 41 3.60 5.43 11.91
CA ASP A 41 4.73 6.28 11.53
C ASP A 41 4.59 6.75 10.08
N ALA A 42 4.97 8.00 9.81
CA ALA A 42 4.86 8.59 8.48
C ALA A 42 5.99 8.18 7.53
N TRP A 43 7.09 7.64 8.07
CA TRP A 43 8.32 7.38 7.34
C TRP A 43 8.68 5.90 7.21
N GLU A 44 8.35 5.08 8.21
CA GLU A 44 8.65 3.66 8.21
C GLU A 44 7.84 2.90 7.15
N ARG A 45 8.45 1.86 6.57
CA ARG A 45 7.73 0.96 5.66
C ARG A 45 6.90 -0.07 6.45
N PRO A 46 5.82 -0.56 5.85
CA PRO A 46 5.33 -0.32 4.48
C PRO A 46 4.44 0.92 4.32
N ASP A 47 4.05 1.59 5.40
CA ASP A 47 2.97 2.58 5.40
C ASP A 47 3.43 4.04 5.41
N GLY A 48 4.71 4.28 5.19
CA GLY A 48 5.32 5.62 5.25
C GLY A 48 4.81 6.58 4.17
N ILE A 49 3.61 7.15 4.40
CA ILE A 49 2.92 8.05 3.45
C ILE A 49 3.79 9.25 3.04
N ALA A 50 4.71 9.71 3.92
CA ALA A 50 5.60 10.81 3.62
C ALA A 50 6.73 10.46 2.64
N ARG A 51 7.13 9.20 2.56
CA ARG A 51 8.23 8.80 1.69
C ARG A 51 7.93 9.09 0.22
N ARG A 52 6.69 8.84 -0.23
CA ARG A 52 6.25 9.13 -1.60
C ARG A 52 6.04 10.62 -1.89
N LEU A 53 6.04 11.46 -0.89
CA LEU A 53 6.05 12.92 -1.05
C LEU A 53 7.46 13.45 -1.30
N VAL A 54 8.46 12.74 -0.78
CA VAL A 54 9.89 13.15 -0.82
C VAL A 54 10.67 12.39 -1.89
N TYR A 55 10.40 11.11 -2.06
CA TYR A 55 11.07 10.24 -3.02
C TYR A 55 10.13 9.80 -4.14
N GLU A 56 10.67 9.51 -5.30
CA GLU A 56 9.93 8.98 -6.44
C GLU A 56 10.56 7.69 -6.96
N GLY A 57 9.74 6.80 -7.52
CA GLY A 57 10.20 5.60 -8.21
C GLY A 57 10.70 5.89 -9.63
N LEU A 58 11.39 4.94 -10.23
CA LEU A 58 11.66 4.97 -11.67
C LEU A 58 10.34 4.84 -12.45
N THR A 59 9.43 4.07 -11.94
CA THR A 59 8.05 3.91 -12.41
C THR A 59 7.08 4.21 -11.28
N GLN A 60 5.81 4.34 -11.58
CA GLN A 60 4.73 4.51 -10.61
C GLN A 60 3.51 3.70 -11.04
N LEU A 61 2.60 3.43 -10.09
CA LEU A 61 1.29 2.86 -10.38
C LEU A 61 0.25 3.97 -10.40
N ASP A 62 -0.60 4.00 -11.44
CA ASP A 62 -1.79 4.85 -11.43
C ASP A 62 -2.87 4.26 -10.50
N ALA A 63 -4.00 4.95 -10.33
CA ALA A 63 -5.07 4.53 -9.43
C ALA A 63 -5.68 3.14 -9.77
N SER A 64 -5.47 2.65 -10.99
CA SER A 64 -5.87 1.29 -11.41
C SER A 64 -4.80 0.23 -11.13
N GLY A 65 -3.61 0.63 -10.63
CA GLY A 65 -2.45 -0.24 -10.45
C GLY A 65 -1.66 -0.49 -11.75
N THR A 66 -1.95 0.28 -12.82
CA THR A 66 -1.21 0.18 -14.08
C THR A 66 0.11 0.94 -13.99
N VAL A 67 1.19 0.33 -14.47
CA VAL A 67 2.52 0.94 -14.47
C VAL A 67 2.59 2.13 -15.41
N ARG A 68 3.10 3.25 -14.92
CA ARG A 68 3.30 4.50 -15.64
C ARG A 68 4.74 4.99 -15.51
N PRO A 69 5.24 5.74 -16.51
CA PRO A 69 6.51 6.45 -16.40
C PRO A 69 6.53 7.43 -15.21
N ALA A 70 7.67 7.46 -14.49
CA ALA A 70 7.97 8.46 -13.48
C ALA A 70 9.37 9.04 -13.74
N LEU A 71 10.38 8.74 -12.92
CA LEU A 71 11.76 9.19 -13.19
C LEU A 71 12.37 8.52 -14.43
N ALA A 72 11.93 7.29 -14.76
CA ALA A 72 12.19 6.69 -16.06
C ALA A 72 11.11 7.12 -17.06
N LEU A 73 11.52 7.67 -18.19
CA LEU A 73 10.64 8.10 -19.28
C LEU A 73 10.16 6.91 -20.12
N THR A 74 11.07 5.97 -20.39
CA THR A 74 10.82 4.75 -21.15
C THR A 74 11.69 3.61 -20.61
N TRP A 75 11.29 2.37 -20.91
CA TRP A 75 12.06 1.18 -20.60
C TRP A 75 11.86 0.11 -21.67
N ASP A 76 12.86 -0.72 -21.84
CA ASP A 76 12.88 -1.85 -22.75
C ASP A 76 13.57 -3.05 -22.09
N SER A 77 13.14 -4.26 -22.43
CA SER A 77 13.79 -5.50 -22.00
C SER A 77 14.32 -6.29 -23.21
N ASP A 78 15.25 -7.20 -22.96
CA ASP A 78 15.53 -8.26 -23.91
C ASP A 78 14.36 -9.27 -23.99
N ASN A 79 14.42 -10.20 -24.96
CA ASN A 79 13.33 -11.14 -25.22
C ASN A 79 13.02 -12.08 -24.04
N ASN A 80 13.94 -12.25 -23.08
CA ASN A 80 13.82 -13.15 -21.95
C ASN A 80 13.74 -12.40 -20.61
N SER A 81 13.60 -11.09 -20.64
CA SER A 81 13.50 -10.24 -19.43
C SER A 81 14.69 -10.37 -18.45
N HIS A 82 15.86 -10.82 -18.94
CA HIS A 82 17.08 -10.88 -18.14
C HIS A 82 17.83 -9.55 -18.09
N ARG A 83 17.59 -8.67 -19.05
CA ARG A 83 18.23 -7.37 -19.15
C ARG A 83 17.21 -6.30 -19.44
N TRP A 84 17.16 -5.29 -18.58
CA TRP A 84 16.31 -4.10 -18.73
C TRP A 84 17.15 -2.86 -18.89
N GLN A 85 16.67 -1.92 -19.71
CA GLN A 85 17.26 -0.61 -19.92
C GLN A 85 16.20 0.46 -19.68
N LEU A 86 16.44 1.33 -18.71
CA LEU A 86 15.54 2.42 -18.38
C LEU A 86 16.19 3.75 -18.76
N ARG A 87 15.49 4.56 -19.56
CA ARG A 87 15.92 5.90 -19.94
C ARG A 87 15.38 6.91 -18.95
N LEU A 88 16.27 7.62 -18.26
CA LEU A 88 15.89 8.64 -17.29
C LEU A 88 15.31 9.88 -17.98
N ARG A 89 14.39 10.53 -17.27
CA ARG A 89 13.82 11.83 -17.61
C ARG A 89 14.91 12.89 -17.48
N PRO A 90 15.14 13.73 -18.51
CA PRO A 90 16.14 14.81 -18.43
C PRO A 90 15.63 15.96 -17.56
N GLY A 91 16.55 16.69 -16.94
CA GLY A 91 16.25 17.94 -16.22
C GLY A 91 15.56 17.76 -14.87
N VAL A 92 15.50 16.56 -14.32
CA VAL A 92 15.02 16.32 -12.95
C VAL A 92 16.13 16.68 -11.96
N HIS A 93 15.77 17.41 -10.91
CA HIS A 93 16.69 17.79 -9.84
C HIS A 93 16.26 17.20 -8.51
N PHE A 94 17.23 16.88 -7.68
CA PHE A 94 17.01 16.59 -6.27
C PHE A 94 16.70 17.87 -5.50
N HIS A 95 16.18 17.74 -4.27
CA HIS A 95 15.84 18.87 -3.39
C HIS A 95 17.02 19.79 -3.06
N ASP A 96 18.25 19.27 -3.13
CA ASP A 96 19.49 20.06 -2.95
C ASP A 96 19.95 20.79 -4.22
N GLY A 97 19.17 20.70 -5.31
CA GLY A 97 19.48 21.31 -6.60
C GLY A 97 20.40 20.48 -7.49
N SER A 98 20.95 19.37 -7.04
CA SER A 98 21.77 18.46 -7.85
C SER A 98 20.93 17.75 -8.92
N LEU A 99 21.53 17.48 -10.08
CA LEU A 99 20.84 16.82 -11.20
C LEU A 99 20.69 15.32 -10.94
N LEU A 100 19.51 14.76 -11.23
CA LEU A 100 19.30 13.31 -11.26
C LEU A 100 20.12 12.70 -12.42
N THR A 101 21.08 11.86 -12.07
CA THR A 101 21.93 11.14 -13.03
C THR A 101 21.72 9.64 -12.93
N SER A 102 22.07 8.90 -13.99
CA SER A 102 22.05 7.43 -13.95
C SER A 102 22.97 6.86 -12.86
N ALA A 103 24.08 7.54 -12.55
CA ALA A 103 24.97 7.16 -11.45
C ALA A 103 24.30 7.32 -10.08
N ALA A 104 23.56 8.42 -9.86
CA ALA A 104 22.81 8.61 -8.61
C ALA A 104 21.70 7.56 -8.43
N VAL A 105 20.98 7.22 -9.50
CA VAL A 105 19.97 6.16 -9.49
C VAL A 105 20.61 4.80 -9.17
N VAL A 106 21.75 4.47 -9.79
CA VAL A 106 22.49 3.22 -9.50
C VAL A 106 22.91 3.16 -8.03
N ALA A 107 23.43 4.26 -7.49
CA ALA A 107 23.81 4.33 -6.07
C ALA A 107 22.60 4.11 -5.14
N SER A 108 21.45 4.74 -5.42
CA SER A 108 20.21 4.60 -4.67
C SER A 108 19.69 3.16 -4.73
N LEU A 109 19.58 2.57 -5.91
CA LEU A 109 19.13 1.18 -6.08
C LEU A 109 20.07 0.18 -5.40
N THR A 110 21.39 0.42 -5.45
CA THR A 110 22.37 -0.43 -4.76
C THR A 110 22.20 -0.36 -3.24
N ALA A 111 21.96 0.85 -2.71
CA ALA A 111 21.71 1.03 -1.27
C ALA A 111 20.38 0.43 -0.80
N SER A 112 19.36 0.42 -1.66
CA SER A 112 18.04 -0.17 -1.36
C SER A 112 18.03 -1.70 -1.45
N CYS A 113 19.03 -2.28 -2.11
CA CYS A 113 19.18 -3.71 -2.32
C CYS A 113 19.97 -4.35 -1.18
N ASN A 114 19.30 -5.24 -0.47
CA ASN A 114 19.92 -6.21 0.43
C ASN A 114 20.13 -7.55 -0.32
N ALA A 115 20.24 -8.66 0.42
CA ALA A 115 20.42 -10.01 -0.14
C ALA A 115 19.31 -10.45 -1.13
N ASP A 116 18.16 -9.83 -1.07
CA ASP A 116 16.93 -10.20 -1.83
C ASP A 116 16.69 -9.31 -3.06
N CYS A 117 17.74 -8.84 -3.69
CA CYS A 117 17.64 -8.03 -4.88
C CYS A 117 17.19 -8.85 -6.09
N PRO A 118 16.22 -8.37 -6.91
CA PRO A 118 15.74 -9.12 -8.07
C PRO A 118 16.73 -9.10 -9.26
N TRP A 119 17.75 -8.24 -9.20
CA TRP A 119 18.81 -8.13 -10.22
C TRP A 119 20.18 -8.50 -9.66
N THR A 120 21.01 -9.07 -10.49
CA THR A 120 22.40 -9.39 -10.16
C THR A 120 23.29 -8.16 -10.30
N THR A 121 23.05 -7.31 -11.30
CA THR A 121 23.81 -6.07 -11.50
C THR A 121 22.93 -4.89 -11.86
N VAL A 122 23.35 -3.70 -11.43
CA VAL A 122 22.80 -2.42 -11.88
C VAL A 122 23.94 -1.51 -12.30
N LYS A 123 23.85 -0.88 -13.49
CA LYS A 123 24.92 -0.05 -14.08
C LYS A 123 24.39 1.19 -14.76
N ALA A 124 25.14 2.28 -14.69
CA ALA A 124 24.90 3.49 -15.44
C ALA A 124 25.60 3.41 -16.81
N VAL A 125 24.85 3.64 -17.90
CA VAL A 125 25.36 3.66 -19.27
C VAL A 125 24.85 4.93 -19.96
N GLY A 126 25.60 6.00 -19.90
CA GLY A 126 25.12 7.31 -20.36
C GLY A 126 23.82 7.70 -19.61
N PRO A 127 22.74 8.07 -20.31
CA PRO A 127 21.47 8.42 -19.68
C PRO A 127 20.61 7.18 -19.29
N LEU A 128 21.14 5.97 -19.46
CA LEU A 128 20.43 4.74 -19.20
C LEU A 128 20.86 4.14 -17.86
N VAL A 129 19.90 3.54 -17.16
CA VAL A 129 20.12 2.59 -16.06
C VAL A 129 19.87 1.19 -16.62
N VAL A 130 20.85 0.31 -16.50
CA VAL A 130 20.79 -1.06 -17.01
C VAL A 130 20.80 -2.03 -15.84
N LEU A 131 19.76 -2.86 -15.74
CA LEU A 131 19.64 -3.92 -14.75
C LEU A 131 19.77 -5.27 -15.46
N THR A 132 20.52 -6.20 -14.87
CA THR A 132 20.64 -7.57 -15.39
C THR A 132 20.46 -8.58 -14.27
N SER A 133 19.90 -9.75 -14.59
CA SER A 133 19.68 -10.83 -13.66
C SER A 133 19.89 -12.19 -14.33
N ASP A 134 20.26 -13.17 -13.52
CA ASP A 134 20.38 -14.58 -13.95
C ASP A 134 18.99 -15.24 -14.09
N SER A 135 17.97 -14.65 -13.47
CA SER A 135 16.58 -15.06 -13.60
C SER A 135 15.75 -14.01 -14.36
N PRO A 136 14.69 -14.40 -15.09
CA PRO A 136 13.78 -13.45 -15.74
C PRO A 136 13.14 -12.49 -14.74
N MET A 137 13.10 -11.19 -15.09
CA MET A 137 12.47 -10.13 -14.29
C MET A 137 11.24 -9.60 -15.06
N GLU A 138 10.23 -10.43 -15.29
CA GLU A 138 9.08 -10.11 -16.16
C GLU A 138 8.31 -8.85 -15.68
N ASN A 139 8.21 -8.66 -14.37
CA ASN A 139 7.44 -7.57 -13.75
C ASN A 139 8.33 -6.43 -13.22
N LEU A 140 9.58 -6.31 -13.67
CA LEU A 140 10.50 -5.30 -13.16
C LEU A 140 9.93 -3.87 -13.13
N PRO A 141 9.20 -3.39 -14.17
CA PRO A 141 8.62 -2.05 -14.10
C PRO A 141 7.59 -1.87 -12.98
N ALA A 142 6.79 -2.88 -12.66
CA ALA A 142 5.86 -2.82 -11.53
C ALA A 142 6.60 -2.87 -10.19
N LEU A 143 7.66 -3.66 -10.11
CA LEU A 143 8.50 -3.76 -8.92
C LEU A 143 9.23 -2.44 -8.61
N LEU A 144 9.72 -1.74 -9.63
CA LEU A 144 10.39 -0.44 -9.46
C LEU A 144 9.44 0.70 -9.05
N ALA A 145 8.13 0.43 -8.99
CA ALA A 145 7.13 1.33 -8.41
C ALA A 145 6.93 1.10 -6.90
N ASP A 146 7.56 0.06 -6.32
CA ASP A 146 7.47 -0.26 -4.90
C ASP A 146 8.29 0.72 -4.06
N ASP A 147 7.84 0.98 -2.82
CA ASP A 147 8.50 1.88 -1.86
C ASP A 147 9.94 1.46 -1.51
N GLN A 148 10.27 0.19 -1.72
CA GLN A 148 11.63 -0.31 -1.53
C GLN A 148 12.61 0.35 -2.50
N PHE A 149 12.18 0.67 -3.73
CA PHE A 149 13.04 1.14 -4.80
C PHE A 149 12.85 2.62 -5.15
N LEU A 150 12.27 3.39 -4.21
CA LEU A 150 12.21 4.84 -4.35
C LEU A 150 13.63 5.44 -4.39
N ILE A 151 13.83 6.38 -5.32
CA ILE A 151 15.11 6.99 -5.57
C ILE A 151 15.33 8.18 -4.65
N GLY A 152 16.42 8.15 -3.93
CA GLY A 152 16.78 9.24 -3.04
C GLY A 152 18.22 9.15 -2.55
N MET A 153 18.67 10.26 -1.98
CA MET A 153 19.89 10.36 -1.20
C MET A 153 19.51 10.57 0.24
N THR A 154 20.09 9.82 1.16
CA THR A 154 19.89 10.01 2.60
C THR A 154 21.18 10.52 3.23
N ALA A 155 21.10 11.56 4.02
CA ALA A 155 22.23 12.03 4.81
C ALA A 155 22.55 11.09 6.00
N THR A 156 21.61 10.21 6.37
CA THR A 156 21.74 9.24 7.45
C THR A 156 21.87 7.82 6.89
N ALA A 157 22.88 7.10 7.35
CA ALA A 157 23.20 5.74 6.87
C ALA A 157 22.11 4.69 7.16
N ASP A 158 21.21 4.97 8.11
CA ASP A 158 20.13 4.05 8.52
C ASP A 158 18.81 4.25 7.77
N GLY A 159 18.65 5.40 7.06
CA GLY A 159 17.41 5.76 6.35
C GLY A 159 16.14 5.83 7.22
N LYS A 160 16.30 5.76 8.54
CA LYS A 160 15.19 5.69 9.50
C LYS A 160 14.63 7.04 9.89
N THR A 161 15.43 8.09 9.74
CA THR A 161 14.98 9.45 10.05
C THR A 161 14.65 10.23 8.80
N PRO A 162 13.53 10.98 8.79
CA PRO A 162 13.16 11.82 7.64
C PRO A 162 14.09 13.05 7.48
N VAL A 163 14.76 13.47 8.55
CA VAL A 163 15.61 14.67 8.54
C VAL A 163 16.86 14.43 7.72
N GLY A 164 17.09 15.30 6.71
CA GLY A 164 18.18 15.14 5.74
C GLY A 164 17.86 14.25 4.56
N ALA A 165 16.61 13.82 4.42
CA ALA A 165 16.14 13.08 3.26
C ALA A 165 16.13 13.99 2.03
N ILE A 166 16.84 13.59 0.97
CA ILE A 166 16.96 14.32 -0.30
C ILE A 166 16.38 13.44 -1.40
N GLY A 167 15.26 13.85 -1.97
CA GLY A 167 14.58 13.19 -3.08
C GLY A 167 14.31 14.12 -4.24
N THR A 168 13.50 13.67 -5.18
CA THR A 168 13.04 14.41 -6.36
C THR A 168 11.56 14.77 -6.26
N GLY A 169 10.92 14.34 -5.18
CA GLY A 169 9.46 14.41 -5.01
C GLY A 169 8.89 15.82 -4.88
N PRO A 170 7.56 15.91 -4.86
CA PRO A 170 6.85 17.20 -4.81
C PRO A 170 7.03 17.97 -3.50
N PHE A 171 7.52 17.33 -2.44
CA PHE A 171 7.78 17.96 -1.14
C PHE A 171 9.15 17.59 -0.61
N GLN A 172 9.74 18.50 0.16
CA GLN A 172 11.01 18.33 0.86
C GLN A 172 10.81 18.40 2.38
N VAL A 173 11.56 17.60 3.14
CA VAL A 173 11.52 17.61 4.60
C VAL A 173 12.15 18.89 5.14
N THR A 174 11.42 19.62 5.98
CA THR A 174 11.92 20.81 6.68
C THR A 174 12.19 20.56 8.18
N GLY A 175 11.60 19.52 8.75
CA GLY A 175 11.86 19.14 10.13
C GLY A 175 10.98 18.01 10.63
N PHE A 176 11.40 17.43 11.76
CA PHE A 176 10.61 16.47 12.53
C PHE A 176 10.74 16.80 14.02
N ASN A 177 9.68 17.32 14.62
CA ASN A 177 9.69 17.75 16.00
C ASN A 177 8.37 17.39 16.71
N ASN A 178 8.45 16.88 17.93
CA ASN A 178 7.28 16.55 18.76
C ASN A 178 6.22 15.68 18.06
N GLY A 179 6.66 14.71 17.26
CA GLY A 179 5.76 13.84 16.50
C GLY A 179 5.08 14.52 15.31
N VAL A 180 5.59 15.67 14.85
CA VAL A 180 5.13 16.36 13.64
C VAL A 180 6.24 16.38 12.62
N LEU A 181 5.99 15.75 11.47
CA LEU A 181 6.81 15.83 10.28
C LEU A 181 6.33 17.01 9.43
N SER A 182 7.22 17.97 9.18
CA SER A 182 6.95 19.15 8.38
C SER A 182 7.60 19.03 7.02
N LEU A 183 6.81 19.25 5.98
CA LEU A 183 7.21 19.20 4.58
C LEU A 183 6.87 20.52 3.90
N ALA A 184 7.77 21.05 3.06
CA ALA A 184 7.52 22.22 2.23
C ALA A 184 7.42 21.81 0.76
N ALA A 185 6.60 22.52 -0.02
CA ALA A 185 6.46 22.30 -1.46
C ALA A 185 7.80 22.47 -2.19
N ASN A 186 8.11 21.56 -3.09
CA ASN A 186 9.24 21.65 -3.99
C ASN A 186 8.85 22.53 -5.20
N GLU A 187 9.27 23.78 -5.18
CA GLU A 187 8.99 24.76 -6.26
C GLU A 187 9.57 24.32 -7.61
N SER A 188 10.60 23.47 -7.61
CA SER A 188 11.31 22.98 -8.79
C SER A 188 10.88 21.56 -9.19
N SER A 189 9.79 21.04 -8.66
CA SER A 189 9.29 19.70 -9.01
C SER A 189 9.06 19.59 -10.53
N TRP A 190 9.57 18.54 -11.14
CA TRP A 190 9.41 18.29 -12.58
C TRP A 190 7.96 18.02 -12.99
N GLN A 191 7.10 17.64 -12.05
CA GLN A 191 5.66 17.46 -12.24
C GLN A 191 4.88 18.79 -12.12
N GLY A 192 5.53 19.85 -11.74
CA GLY A 192 4.94 21.14 -11.39
C GLY A 192 4.85 21.32 -9.87
N ARG A 193 4.67 22.57 -9.45
CA ARG A 193 4.54 22.92 -8.05
C ARG A 193 3.26 22.31 -7.46
N PRO A 194 3.31 21.67 -6.27
CA PRO A 194 2.11 21.27 -5.53
C PRO A 194 1.18 22.43 -5.23
N PHE A 195 -0.12 22.15 -5.06
CA PHE A 195 -1.10 23.21 -4.75
C PHE A 195 -0.94 23.77 -3.34
N VAL A 196 -0.62 22.93 -2.35
CA VAL A 196 -0.38 23.39 -0.96
C VAL A 196 1.08 23.81 -0.77
N ASP A 197 1.34 24.80 0.09
CA ASP A 197 2.70 25.27 0.40
C ASP A 197 3.44 24.30 1.31
N ALA A 198 2.70 23.62 2.19
CA ALA A 198 3.28 22.74 3.18
C ALA A 198 2.32 21.60 3.56
N ILE A 199 2.90 20.50 4.03
CA ILE A 199 2.18 19.41 4.68
C ILE A 199 2.76 19.20 6.09
N GLU A 200 1.90 19.11 7.09
CA GLU A 200 2.24 18.69 8.44
C GLU A 200 1.62 17.33 8.72
N ILE A 201 2.44 16.33 9.02
CA ILE A 201 1.97 14.98 9.34
C ILE A 201 2.24 14.72 10.82
N ARG A 202 1.18 14.57 11.61
CA ARG A 202 1.23 14.18 13.02
C ARG A 202 1.13 12.66 13.11
N VAL A 203 2.17 12.05 13.68
CA VAL A 203 2.29 10.60 13.84
C VAL A 203 1.82 10.14 15.23
N HIS A 204 1.55 8.83 15.34
CA HIS A 204 1.15 8.16 16.59
C HIS A 204 -0.09 8.80 17.25
N ARG A 205 -1.03 9.31 16.43
CA ARG A 205 -2.27 9.89 16.92
C ARG A 205 -3.35 8.82 17.08
N PRO A 206 -3.94 8.62 18.25
CA PRO A 206 -5.08 7.71 18.42
C PRO A 206 -6.24 8.10 17.50
N VAL A 207 -6.89 7.12 16.87
CA VAL A 207 -7.93 7.38 15.84
C VAL A 207 -9.05 8.29 16.37
N HIS A 208 -9.47 8.12 17.64
CA HIS A 208 -10.53 8.95 18.21
C HIS A 208 -10.12 10.43 18.35
N GLU A 209 -8.84 10.71 18.59
CA GLU A 209 -8.31 12.07 18.63
C GLU A 209 -8.21 12.67 17.23
N GLN A 210 -7.78 11.88 16.23
CA GLN A 210 -7.76 12.28 14.83
C GLN A 210 -9.17 12.74 14.36
N TRP A 211 -10.21 11.98 14.71
CA TRP A 211 -11.58 12.32 14.33
C TRP A 211 -12.11 13.57 15.05
N LEU A 212 -11.73 13.75 16.30
CA LEU A 212 -12.04 14.98 17.02
C LEU A 212 -11.34 16.18 16.37
N ASP A 213 -10.06 16.07 16.05
CA ASP A 213 -9.28 17.13 15.43
C ASP A 213 -9.80 17.45 14.01
N LEU A 214 -10.25 16.44 13.24
CA LEU A 214 -10.94 16.64 11.97
C LEU A 214 -12.25 17.43 12.17
N SER A 215 -13.07 17.06 13.17
CA SER A 215 -14.38 17.66 13.42
C SER A 215 -14.30 19.15 13.81
N VAL A 216 -13.23 19.54 14.50
CA VAL A 216 -12.99 20.93 14.91
C VAL A 216 -12.05 21.69 13.96
N GLY A 217 -11.69 21.09 12.84
CA GLY A 217 -10.86 21.70 11.80
C GLY A 217 -9.38 21.87 12.19
N ARG A 218 -8.85 21.09 13.13
CA ARG A 218 -7.41 21.04 13.45
C ARG A 218 -6.64 20.08 12.56
N ALA A 219 -7.30 19.03 12.05
CA ALA A 219 -6.78 18.13 11.03
C ALA A 219 -7.60 18.30 9.74
N ASP A 220 -6.99 17.96 8.61
CA ASP A 220 -7.58 18.06 7.29
C ASP A 220 -7.76 16.68 6.64
N VAL A 221 -6.87 15.74 6.93
CA VAL A 221 -6.93 14.33 6.47
C VAL A 221 -6.57 13.44 7.64
N VAL A 222 -7.37 12.41 7.88
CA VAL A 222 -7.21 11.45 8.98
C VAL A 222 -7.47 10.03 8.53
N GLU A 223 -6.93 9.06 9.24
CA GLU A 223 -7.17 7.64 8.97
C GLU A 223 -8.54 7.18 9.42
N VAL A 224 -9.10 6.23 8.68
CA VAL A 224 -10.31 5.49 9.07
C VAL A 224 -10.00 4.01 8.99
N PRO A 225 -9.69 3.35 10.13
CA PRO A 225 -9.50 1.90 10.16
C PRO A 225 -10.68 1.15 9.58
N ALA A 226 -10.43 0.01 8.92
CA ALA A 226 -11.46 -0.74 8.21
C ALA A 226 -12.67 -1.06 9.11
N GLU A 227 -12.43 -1.50 10.35
CA GLU A 227 -13.48 -1.82 11.33
C GLU A 227 -14.28 -0.59 11.79
N GLN A 228 -13.77 0.62 11.55
CA GLN A 228 -14.43 1.87 11.93
C GLN A 228 -15.11 2.59 10.75
N LEU A 229 -15.15 2.00 9.57
CA LEU A 229 -15.82 2.60 8.41
C LEU A 229 -17.30 2.92 8.66
N ARG A 230 -18.04 2.01 9.31
CA ARG A 230 -19.45 2.25 9.65
C ARG A 230 -19.63 3.39 10.67
N PRO A 231 -18.91 3.40 11.80
CA PRO A 231 -18.91 4.55 12.71
C PRO A 231 -18.57 5.88 12.02
N ALA A 232 -17.56 5.91 11.14
CA ALA A 232 -17.20 7.11 10.39
C ALA A 232 -18.34 7.62 9.49
N GLN A 233 -19.00 6.71 8.78
CA GLN A 233 -20.16 7.04 7.94
C GLN A 233 -21.37 7.52 8.78
N GLN A 234 -21.61 6.91 9.94
CA GLN A 234 -22.66 7.35 10.87
C GLN A 234 -22.42 8.77 11.40
N GLN A 235 -21.16 9.13 11.62
CA GLN A 235 -20.75 10.48 11.99
C GLN A 235 -20.72 11.44 10.81
N ARG A 236 -21.10 10.98 9.59
CA ARG A 236 -21.12 11.77 8.33
C ARG A 236 -19.76 12.36 7.96
N LEU A 237 -18.68 11.68 8.30
CA LEU A 237 -17.36 12.05 7.81
C LEU A 237 -17.32 11.87 6.28
N ASN A 238 -16.59 12.73 5.59
CA ASN A 238 -16.32 12.55 4.18
C ASN A 238 -15.21 11.52 4.00
N VAL A 239 -15.57 10.26 3.74
CA VAL A 239 -14.65 9.12 3.73
C VAL A 239 -14.36 8.69 2.30
N LEU A 240 -13.08 8.62 1.95
CA LEU A 240 -12.56 7.98 0.76
C LEU A 240 -12.18 6.54 1.12
N VAL A 241 -12.66 5.57 0.34
CA VAL A 241 -12.41 4.13 0.56
C VAL A 241 -11.81 3.55 -0.70
N SER A 242 -10.68 2.84 -0.58
CA SER A 242 -10.06 2.12 -1.71
C SER A 242 -10.83 0.84 -2.04
N SER A 243 -10.54 0.24 -3.20
CA SER A 243 -10.74 -1.21 -3.36
C SER A 243 -9.92 -1.96 -2.30
N PRO A 244 -10.16 -3.27 -2.07
CA PRO A 244 -9.28 -4.07 -1.22
C PRO A 244 -7.85 -4.09 -1.79
N VAL A 245 -6.92 -3.47 -1.09
CA VAL A 245 -5.51 -3.27 -1.51
C VAL A 245 -4.51 -3.85 -0.50
N THR A 246 -5.02 -4.52 0.53
CA THR A 246 -4.23 -5.14 1.57
C THR A 246 -4.74 -6.55 1.82
N LEU A 247 -3.84 -7.53 1.85
CA LEU A 247 -4.14 -8.89 2.27
C LEU A 247 -3.76 -9.07 3.74
N LEU A 248 -4.74 -9.24 4.62
CA LEU A 248 -4.51 -9.73 5.98
C LEU A 248 -4.17 -11.21 5.92
N ALA A 249 -2.98 -11.59 6.34
CA ALA A 249 -2.49 -12.96 6.30
C ALA A 249 -1.81 -13.36 7.61
N LEU A 250 -1.92 -14.64 7.95
CA LEU A 250 -1.11 -15.27 8.98
C LEU A 250 0.10 -15.93 8.30
N GLN A 251 1.26 -15.39 8.55
CA GLN A 251 2.52 -15.97 8.11
C GLN A 251 2.97 -17.00 9.14
N VAL A 252 3.41 -18.17 8.68
CA VAL A 252 3.82 -19.30 9.50
C VAL A 252 5.27 -19.64 9.17
N THR A 253 6.13 -19.74 10.18
CA THR A 253 7.50 -20.20 9.99
C THR A 253 7.52 -21.63 9.45
N ASP A 254 8.56 -22.00 8.72
CA ASP A 254 8.83 -23.35 8.27
C ASP A 254 9.98 -24.00 9.06
N ALA A 255 10.26 -23.50 10.26
CA ALA A 255 11.30 -23.99 11.16
C ALA A 255 10.74 -24.86 12.29
N GLY A 256 11.61 -25.62 12.93
CA GLY A 256 11.26 -26.47 14.06
C GLY A 256 10.15 -27.47 13.74
N ALA A 257 9.16 -27.58 14.61
CA ALA A 257 8.00 -28.45 14.39
C ALA A 257 7.14 -28.01 13.20
N LEU A 258 7.11 -26.71 12.92
CA LEU A 258 6.35 -26.12 11.81
C LEU A 258 7.02 -26.31 10.44
N ALA A 259 8.21 -26.95 10.35
CA ALA A 259 8.72 -27.47 9.08
C ALA A 259 7.78 -28.52 8.47
N ASN A 260 6.96 -29.18 9.32
CA ASN A 260 5.96 -30.15 8.85
C ASN A 260 4.72 -29.43 8.27
N VAL A 261 4.52 -29.56 6.97
CA VAL A 261 3.38 -28.94 6.25
C VAL A 261 2.00 -29.37 6.79
N LYS A 262 1.88 -30.57 7.38
CA LYS A 262 0.62 -31.00 8.01
C LYS A 262 0.27 -30.15 9.22
N LEU A 263 1.25 -29.77 10.04
CA LEU A 263 1.01 -28.87 11.17
C LEU A 263 0.62 -27.47 10.70
N ARG A 264 1.27 -26.94 9.65
CA ARG A 264 0.85 -25.67 9.05
C ARG A 264 -0.55 -25.77 8.43
N GLY A 265 -0.88 -26.92 7.82
CA GLY A 265 -2.23 -27.22 7.31
C GLY A 265 -3.28 -27.28 8.42
N ALA A 266 -2.95 -27.84 9.57
CA ALA A 266 -3.81 -27.87 10.74
C ALA A 266 -4.10 -26.45 11.27
N ILE A 267 -3.08 -25.59 11.33
CA ILE A 267 -3.22 -24.17 11.66
C ILE A 267 -4.16 -23.49 10.67
N ALA A 268 -3.95 -23.68 9.36
CA ALA A 268 -4.80 -23.06 8.32
C ALA A 268 -6.27 -23.46 8.41
N ALA A 269 -6.56 -24.74 8.75
CA ALA A 269 -7.91 -25.27 8.92
C ALA A 269 -8.57 -24.80 10.23
N ALA A 270 -7.78 -24.49 11.26
CA ALA A 270 -8.28 -24.07 12.57
C ALA A 270 -8.77 -22.61 12.59
N VAL A 271 -8.24 -21.73 11.73
CA VAL A 271 -8.55 -20.29 11.79
C VAL A 271 -9.96 -20.00 11.31
N ASP A 272 -10.74 -19.31 12.15
CA ASP A 272 -12.10 -18.86 11.86
C ASP A 272 -12.11 -17.48 11.20
N ARG A 273 -11.97 -17.46 9.86
CA ARG A 273 -12.00 -16.23 9.05
C ARG A 273 -13.34 -15.49 9.19
N SER A 274 -14.44 -16.25 9.27
CA SER A 274 -15.78 -15.68 9.37
C SER A 274 -15.97 -14.90 10.68
N ALA A 275 -15.45 -15.42 11.81
CA ALA A 275 -15.51 -14.70 13.08
C ALA A 275 -14.65 -13.43 13.04
N ILE A 276 -13.44 -13.48 12.46
CA ILE A 276 -12.57 -12.30 12.28
C ILE A 276 -13.28 -11.25 11.42
N TYR A 277 -13.85 -11.64 10.28
CA TYR A 277 -14.57 -10.75 9.37
C TYR A 277 -15.81 -10.12 10.01
N ASN A 278 -16.71 -10.98 10.61
CA ASN A 278 -17.99 -10.50 11.10
C ASN A 278 -17.89 -9.66 12.37
N VAL A 279 -17.00 -10.06 13.31
CA VAL A 279 -16.94 -9.48 14.65
C VAL A 279 -15.88 -8.39 14.75
N ILE A 280 -14.67 -8.67 14.26
CA ILE A 280 -13.52 -7.77 14.44
C ILE A 280 -13.54 -6.68 13.37
N PHE A 281 -13.57 -7.07 12.09
CA PHE A 281 -13.60 -6.11 10.98
C PHE A 281 -15.02 -5.65 10.60
N GLN A 282 -16.05 -6.01 11.37
CA GLN A 282 -17.45 -5.54 11.22
C GLN A 282 -17.98 -5.66 9.77
N LYS A 283 -17.63 -6.75 9.11
CA LYS A 283 -17.98 -7.06 7.71
C LYS A 283 -17.37 -6.05 6.70
N GLN A 284 -16.23 -5.50 7.01
CA GLN A 284 -15.46 -4.70 6.05
C GLN A 284 -14.39 -5.58 5.39
N GLY A 285 -14.20 -5.37 4.07
CA GLY A 285 -13.33 -6.21 3.27
C GLY A 285 -14.01 -7.47 2.74
N GLU A 286 -13.22 -8.46 2.37
CA GLU A 286 -13.66 -9.71 1.74
C GLU A 286 -12.94 -10.91 2.38
N VAL A 287 -13.69 -11.95 2.79
CA VAL A 287 -13.09 -13.20 3.28
C VAL A 287 -12.39 -13.89 2.13
N THR A 288 -11.15 -14.29 2.33
CA THR A 288 -10.36 -14.95 1.28
C THR A 288 -9.52 -16.11 1.81
N ALA A 289 -9.26 -17.07 0.94
CA ALA A 289 -8.21 -18.07 1.10
C ALA A 289 -7.22 -18.03 -0.09
N SER A 290 -7.37 -17.03 -0.96
CA SER A 290 -6.49 -16.72 -2.10
C SER A 290 -5.52 -15.60 -1.72
N LEU A 291 -4.32 -15.59 -2.33
CA LEU A 291 -3.36 -14.49 -2.20
C LEU A 291 -3.83 -13.25 -2.96
N LEU A 292 -4.52 -13.45 -4.09
CA LEU A 292 -5.01 -12.37 -4.94
C LEU A 292 -6.53 -12.20 -4.80
N PRO A 293 -7.03 -10.95 -4.79
CA PRO A 293 -8.46 -10.68 -4.77
C PRO A 293 -9.11 -11.01 -6.12
N GLN A 294 -10.39 -11.36 -6.11
CA GLN A 294 -11.17 -11.71 -7.30
C GLN A 294 -11.12 -10.63 -8.39
N ARG A 295 -11.05 -9.36 -8.01
CA ARG A 295 -10.97 -8.24 -8.97
C ARG A 295 -9.78 -8.33 -9.92
N LEU A 296 -8.69 -8.98 -9.51
CA LEU A 296 -7.49 -9.18 -10.32
C LEU A 296 -7.55 -10.47 -11.13
N THR A 297 -8.01 -11.55 -10.54
CA THR A 297 -7.95 -12.89 -11.14
C THR A 297 -9.18 -13.27 -11.93
N GLY A 298 -10.33 -12.66 -11.61
CA GLY A 298 -11.63 -13.04 -12.16
C GLY A 298 -12.18 -14.37 -11.62
N TYR A 299 -11.43 -15.11 -10.79
CA TYR A 299 -11.90 -16.31 -10.12
C TYR A 299 -12.09 -16.09 -8.62
N SER A 300 -13.10 -16.73 -8.03
CA SER A 300 -13.40 -16.66 -6.60
C SER A 300 -13.73 -18.05 -6.07
N PHE A 301 -13.59 -18.21 -4.74
CA PHE A 301 -14.01 -19.43 -4.02
C PHE A 301 -13.31 -20.73 -4.47
N LEU A 302 -12.12 -20.65 -5.05
CA LEU A 302 -11.33 -21.83 -5.43
C LEU A 302 -10.74 -22.55 -4.20
N PHE A 303 -10.58 -21.82 -3.10
CA PHE A 303 -9.99 -22.33 -1.87
C PHE A 303 -11.00 -22.22 -0.74
N PRO A 304 -11.16 -23.29 0.09
CA PRO A 304 -12.08 -23.28 1.23
C PRO A 304 -11.73 -22.18 2.21
N THR A 305 -12.71 -21.37 2.59
CA THR A 305 -12.57 -20.27 3.57
C THR A 305 -13.11 -20.68 4.96
N ASP A 306 -13.95 -21.70 5.02
CA ASP A 306 -14.59 -22.14 6.26
C ASP A 306 -13.58 -22.78 7.21
N ARG A 307 -13.84 -22.59 8.48
CA ARG A 307 -13.12 -23.28 9.54
C ARG A 307 -13.47 -24.76 9.55
N ASP A 308 -12.47 -25.63 9.60
CA ASP A 308 -12.63 -27.07 9.73
C ASP A 308 -11.78 -27.64 10.87
N LEU A 309 -12.38 -27.68 12.05
CA LEU A 309 -11.70 -28.13 13.26
C LEU A 309 -11.44 -29.66 13.24
N THR A 310 -12.31 -30.44 12.58
CA THR A 310 -12.11 -31.87 12.40
C THR A 310 -10.87 -32.15 11.59
N LYS A 311 -10.75 -31.47 10.45
CA LYS A 311 -9.56 -31.54 9.60
C LYS A 311 -8.30 -31.03 10.30
N ALA A 312 -8.41 -29.98 11.13
CA ALA A 312 -7.31 -29.48 11.93
C ALA A 312 -6.78 -30.56 12.88
N HIS A 313 -7.65 -31.26 13.60
CA HIS A 313 -7.30 -32.36 14.48
C HIS A 313 -6.73 -33.56 13.71
N GLU A 314 -7.30 -33.92 12.57
CA GLU A 314 -6.79 -35.01 11.71
C GLU A 314 -5.36 -34.73 11.22
N LEU A 315 -5.12 -33.52 10.69
CA LEU A 315 -3.81 -33.11 10.17
C LEU A 315 -2.75 -33.03 11.29
N ARG A 316 -3.15 -32.56 12.47
CA ARG A 316 -2.29 -32.53 13.63
C ARG A 316 -1.97 -33.94 14.11
N GLY A 317 -2.99 -34.83 14.19
CA GLY A 317 -2.84 -36.21 14.62
C GLY A 317 -2.09 -36.32 15.96
N GLY A 318 -1.12 -37.19 16.02
CA GLY A 318 -0.21 -37.35 17.17
C GLY A 318 1.00 -36.44 17.16
N LEU A 319 1.10 -35.50 16.20
CA LEU A 319 2.24 -34.57 16.12
C LEU A 319 2.15 -33.53 17.26
N THR A 320 3.28 -33.31 17.95
CA THR A 320 3.36 -32.34 19.03
C THR A 320 4.21 -31.15 18.59
N THR A 321 3.78 -29.95 19.00
CA THR A 321 4.61 -28.75 18.95
C THR A 321 4.98 -28.35 20.38
N GLY A 322 6.12 -27.74 20.58
CA GLY A 322 6.37 -26.93 21.77
C GLY A 322 5.37 -25.76 21.85
N PRO A 323 5.50 -24.90 22.87
CA PRO A 323 4.80 -23.62 22.88
C PRO A 323 5.16 -22.82 21.64
N LEU A 324 4.14 -22.31 20.95
CA LEU A 324 4.28 -21.43 19.79
C LEU A 324 4.00 -19.99 20.18
N THR A 325 4.59 -19.06 19.46
CA THR A 325 4.41 -17.63 19.64
C THR A 325 3.71 -17.02 18.43
N LEU A 326 2.74 -16.12 18.68
CA LEU A 326 2.06 -15.34 17.65
C LEU A 326 2.31 -13.85 17.90
N ALA A 327 2.91 -13.18 16.93
CA ALA A 327 3.07 -11.73 16.91
C ALA A 327 2.10 -11.07 15.92
N THR A 328 1.85 -9.78 16.10
CA THR A 328 1.13 -8.95 15.13
C THR A 328 1.87 -7.65 14.88
N GLU A 329 1.82 -7.17 13.64
CA GLU A 329 2.44 -5.92 13.20
C GLU A 329 1.45 -4.74 13.25
N GLY A 330 0.43 -4.79 14.10
CA GLY A 330 -0.54 -3.69 14.24
C GLY A 330 -1.25 -3.69 15.59
N ASP A 331 -1.97 -2.62 15.81
CA ASP A 331 -2.77 -2.36 17.02
C ASP A 331 -4.27 -2.59 16.79
N GLY A 332 -5.08 -2.36 17.81
CA GLY A 332 -6.55 -2.38 17.71
C GLY A 332 -7.10 -3.69 17.14
N ALA A 333 -7.74 -3.64 15.96
CA ALA A 333 -8.37 -4.80 15.32
C ALA A 333 -7.36 -5.92 15.02
N MET A 334 -6.12 -5.59 14.69
CA MET A 334 -5.07 -6.58 14.44
C MET A 334 -4.74 -7.40 15.68
N GLN A 335 -4.65 -6.76 16.85
CA GLN A 335 -4.44 -7.46 18.12
C GLN A 335 -5.64 -8.34 18.49
N LEU A 336 -6.87 -7.85 18.29
CA LEU A 336 -8.08 -8.65 18.52
C LEU A 336 -8.15 -9.86 17.58
N ALA A 337 -7.76 -9.70 16.31
CA ALA A 337 -7.68 -10.78 15.35
C ALA A 337 -6.62 -11.83 15.75
N ALA A 338 -5.45 -11.38 16.19
CA ALA A 338 -4.39 -12.26 16.69
C ALA A 338 -4.86 -13.05 17.93
N GLN A 339 -5.51 -12.41 18.91
CA GLN A 339 -6.10 -13.09 20.07
C GLN A 339 -7.17 -14.11 19.66
N ARG A 340 -8.01 -13.78 18.68
CA ARG A 340 -9.01 -14.73 18.14
C ARG A 340 -8.33 -15.94 17.50
N ILE A 341 -7.25 -15.74 16.75
CA ILE A 341 -6.46 -16.83 16.18
C ILE A 341 -5.85 -17.71 17.27
N VAL A 342 -5.29 -17.13 18.33
CA VAL A 342 -4.77 -17.89 19.48
C VAL A 342 -5.85 -18.82 20.06
N LEU A 343 -7.06 -18.29 20.29
CA LEU A 343 -8.18 -19.10 20.77
C LEU A 343 -8.53 -20.26 19.80
N ASN A 344 -8.58 -19.98 18.50
CA ASN A 344 -8.86 -21.00 17.49
C ASN A 344 -7.79 -22.11 17.47
N LEU A 345 -6.53 -21.75 17.67
CA LEU A 345 -5.42 -22.69 17.71
C LEU A 345 -5.40 -23.52 19.00
N HIS A 346 -5.81 -22.95 20.13
CA HIS A 346 -6.01 -23.71 21.38
C HIS A 346 -7.11 -24.77 21.21
N GLU A 347 -8.23 -24.43 20.55
CA GLU A 347 -9.30 -25.39 20.27
C GLU A 347 -8.84 -26.52 19.33
N ALA A 348 -7.86 -26.26 18.45
CA ALA A 348 -7.19 -27.28 17.62
C ALA A 348 -6.06 -28.04 18.35
N GLY A 349 -5.82 -27.74 19.64
CA GLY A 349 -4.88 -28.41 20.51
C GLY A 349 -3.44 -27.90 20.41
N PHE A 350 -3.22 -26.72 19.82
CA PHE A 350 -1.91 -26.06 19.86
C PHE A 350 -1.77 -25.22 21.12
N ASN A 351 -0.56 -25.19 21.70
CA ASN A 351 -0.22 -24.27 22.78
C ASN A 351 0.40 -23.00 22.16
N VAL A 352 -0.38 -21.93 22.00
CA VAL A 352 0.04 -20.69 21.37
C VAL A 352 -0.11 -19.53 22.35
N GLN A 353 0.88 -18.64 22.41
CA GLN A 353 0.86 -17.44 23.23
C GLN A 353 1.13 -16.22 22.39
N MET A 354 0.52 -15.08 22.77
CA MET A 354 0.86 -13.81 22.16
C MET A 354 2.30 -13.45 22.47
N ALA A 355 3.09 -13.13 21.43
CA ALA A 355 4.42 -12.59 21.59
C ALA A 355 4.36 -11.16 22.14
N SER A 356 5.38 -10.74 22.86
CA SER A 356 5.55 -9.32 23.20
C SER A 356 5.79 -8.52 21.93
N THR A 357 5.24 -7.29 21.85
CA THR A 357 5.39 -6.38 20.71
C THR A 357 6.88 -6.25 20.34
N GLY A 358 7.22 -6.44 19.05
CA GLY A 358 8.60 -6.36 18.56
C GLY A 358 9.38 -7.68 18.55
N ALA A 359 8.74 -8.82 18.79
CA ALA A 359 9.40 -10.13 18.68
C ALA A 359 9.71 -10.46 17.21
N GLN A 360 10.98 -10.33 16.81
CA GLN A 360 11.46 -10.57 15.44
C GLN A 360 11.45 -12.06 15.03
N HIS A 361 11.20 -12.99 15.96
CA HIS A 361 11.29 -14.44 15.75
C HIS A 361 10.07 -15.19 16.27
N ALA A 362 8.87 -14.66 16.00
CA ALA A 362 7.63 -15.37 16.30
C ALA A 362 7.42 -16.55 15.32
N ASP A 363 6.82 -17.64 15.80
CA ASP A 363 6.46 -18.78 14.96
C ASP A 363 5.34 -18.45 13.98
N LEU A 364 4.47 -17.53 14.39
CA LEU A 364 3.32 -17.02 13.64
C LEU A 364 3.33 -15.50 13.67
N ILE A 365 3.07 -14.86 12.52
CA ILE A 365 2.98 -13.40 12.43
C ILE A 365 1.70 -13.04 11.69
N LEU A 366 0.81 -12.30 12.34
CA LEU A 366 -0.34 -11.69 11.68
C LEU A 366 0.06 -10.33 11.14
N ARG A 367 -0.06 -10.16 9.81
CA ARG A 367 0.39 -8.95 9.13
C ARG A 367 -0.45 -8.62 7.90
N GLU A 368 -0.33 -7.39 7.46
CA GLU A 368 -0.89 -6.90 6.21
C GLU A 368 0.14 -6.95 5.09
N LEU A 369 -0.25 -7.53 3.95
CA LEU A 369 0.57 -7.62 2.74
C LEU A 369 -0.03 -6.73 1.64
N PRO A 370 0.76 -5.88 0.95
CA PRO A 370 0.24 -4.94 -0.04
C PRO A 370 -0.22 -5.63 -1.31
N LEU A 371 -1.27 -5.07 -1.95
CA LEU A 371 -1.91 -5.51 -3.19
C LEU A 371 -2.11 -4.33 -4.16
N ALA A 372 -1.09 -3.49 -4.32
CA ALA A 372 -1.18 -2.26 -5.10
C ALA A 372 -1.14 -2.48 -6.63
N ALA A 373 -0.42 -3.50 -7.10
CA ALA A 373 -0.28 -3.77 -8.53
C ALA A 373 -1.62 -4.22 -9.16
N GLY A 374 -1.94 -3.65 -10.31
CA GLY A 374 -3.16 -3.99 -11.07
C GLY A 374 -3.01 -5.23 -11.96
N GLU A 375 -1.77 -5.57 -12.34
CA GLU A 375 -1.47 -6.76 -13.11
C GLU A 375 -1.35 -7.98 -12.18
N PRO A 376 -2.10 -9.08 -12.41
CA PRO A 376 -2.15 -10.20 -11.48
C PRO A 376 -0.79 -10.84 -11.15
N ALA A 377 0.09 -11.00 -12.14
CA ALA A 377 1.41 -11.59 -11.93
C ALA A 377 2.30 -10.67 -11.06
N ALA A 378 2.26 -9.36 -11.30
CA ALA A 378 2.97 -8.38 -10.51
C ALA A 378 2.43 -8.29 -9.07
N ALA A 379 1.10 -8.37 -8.90
CA ALA A 379 0.47 -8.38 -7.58
C ALA A 379 0.84 -9.64 -6.78
N LEU A 380 0.86 -10.81 -7.41
CA LEU A 380 1.29 -12.05 -6.76
C LEU A 380 2.76 -11.97 -6.34
N GLU A 381 3.62 -11.47 -7.22
CA GLU A 381 5.04 -11.26 -6.91
C GLU A 381 5.22 -10.26 -5.74
N GLN A 382 4.44 -9.18 -5.70
CA GLN A 382 4.45 -8.19 -4.62
C GLN A 382 4.08 -8.84 -3.27
N VAL A 383 2.97 -9.60 -3.22
CA VAL A 383 2.53 -10.31 -2.00
C VAL A 383 3.57 -11.31 -1.54
N MET A 384 4.09 -12.12 -2.46
CA MET A 384 5.11 -13.14 -2.15
C MET A 384 6.38 -12.50 -1.59
N ARG A 385 6.89 -11.46 -2.22
CA ARG A 385 8.07 -10.71 -1.76
C ARG A 385 7.85 -10.12 -0.36
N SER A 386 6.70 -9.49 -0.14
CA SER A 386 6.34 -8.93 1.17
C SER A 386 6.22 -10.01 2.25
N ALA A 387 5.87 -11.24 1.87
CA ALA A 387 5.86 -12.41 2.74
C ALA A 387 7.24 -13.10 2.86
N GLY A 388 8.30 -12.57 2.25
CA GLY A 388 9.64 -13.17 2.25
C GLY A 388 9.77 -14.42 1.37
N ILE A 389 8.85 -14.61 0.41
CA ILE A 389 8.88 -15.74 -0.53
C ILE A 389 9.51 -15.25 -1.85
N MET A 390 10.76 -15.64 -2.07
CA MET A 390 11.54 -15.21 -3.22
C MET A 390 11.46 -16.25 -4.35
N THR A 391 10.38 -16.23 -5.11
CA THR A 391 10.22 -17.07 -6.31
C THR A 391 9.96 -16.16 -7.49
N PRO A 392 10.78 -16.22 -8.56
CA PRO A 392 10.54 -15.43 -9.76
C PRO A 392 9.18 -15.76 -10.36
N MET A 393 8.40 -14.73 -10.69
CA MET A 393 7.08 -14.90 -11.30
C MET A 393 7.21 -14.82 -12.81
N THR A 394 7.08 -15.96 -13.47
CA THR A 394 7.13 -16.08 -14.95
C THR A 394 5.78 -16.42 -15.57
N ALA A 395 4.73 -16.54 -14.76
CA ALA A 395 3.39 -16.87 -15.20
C ALA A 395 2.81 -15.73 -16.07
N LYS A 396 2.42 -16.07 -17.32
CA LYS A 396 1.81 -15.14 -18.29
C LYS A 396 0.34 -15.46 -18.53
N ALA A 397 -0.02 -16.73 -18.48
CA ALA A 397 -1.39 -17.17 -18.68
C ALA A 397 -2.15 -17.31 -17.34
N PRO A 398 -3.48 -17.08 -17.32
CA PRO A 398 -4.28 -17.23 -16.10
C PRO A 398 -4.14 -18.60 -15.42
N ALA A 399 -4.02 -19.68 -16.21
CA ALA A 399 -3.83 -21.02 -15.67
C ALA A 399 -2.45 -21.23 -15.03
N GLU A 400 -1.42 -20.56 -15.53
CA GLU A 400 -0.08 -20.59 -14.94
C GLU A 400 -0.05 -19.81 -13.65
N LEU A 401 -0.70 -18.64 -13.63
CA LEU A 401 -0.85 -17.81 -12.45
C LEU A 401 -1.56 -18.57 -11.33
N LEU A 402 -2.69 -19.24 -11.65
CA LEU A 402 -3.42 -20.07 -10.70
C LEU A 402 -2.54 -21.17 -10.11
N ARG A 403 -1.76 -21.86 -10.92
CA ARG A 403 -0.82 -22.90 -10.46
C ARG A 403 0.28 -22.32 -9.57
N ALA A 404 0.81 -21.16 -9.93
CA ALA A 404 1.82 -20.49 -9.12
C ALA A 404 1.27 -20.11 -7.74
N GLU A 405 0.06 -19.54 -7.70
CA GLU A 405 -0.63 -19.22 -6.45
C GLU A 405 -0.93 -20.48 -5.63
N GLN A 406 -1.41 -21.57 -6.25
CA GLN A 406 -1.66 -22.85 -5.58
C GLN A 406 -0.40 -23.41 -4.94
N ASN A 407 0.72 -23.40 -5.66
CA ASN A 407 2.01 -23.91 -5.14
C ASN A 407 2.43 -23.14 -3.86
N VAL A 408 2.27 -21.81 -3.84
CA VAL A 408 2.57 -21.00 -2.64
C VAL A 408 1.63 -21.34 -1.50
N LEU A 409 0.33 -21.48 -1.79
CA LEU A 409 -0.69 -21.78 -0.78
C LEU A 409 -0.55 -23.21 -0.24
N ASP A 410 -0.07 -24.16 -1.04
CA ASP A 410 0.13 -25.56 -0.60
C ASP A 410 1.24 -25.68 0.44
N GLU A 411 2.24 -24.82 0.41
CA GLU A 411 3.28 -24.73 1.44
C GLU A 411 2.74 -24.28 2.82
N LYS A 412 1.58 -23.61 2.86
CA LYS A 412 0.94 -23.09 4.09
C LYS A 412 1.86 -22.18 4.92
N LYS A 413 2.82 -21.52 4.27
CA LYS A 413 3.66 -20.48 4.90
C LYS A 413 2.96 -19.15 5.02
N VAL A 414 2.02 -18.89 4.11
CA VAL A 414 1.12 -17.74 4.14
C VAL A 414 -0.31 -18.27 4.11
N ILE A 415 -1.09 -17.91 5.11
CA ILE A 415 -2.50 -18.28 5.24
C ILE A 415 -3.34 -17.01 5.05
N PRO A 416 -3.97 -16.80 3.89
CA PRO A 416 -4.81 -15.65 3.63
C PRO A 416 -6.05 -15.66 4.51
N LEU A 417 -6.47 -14.48 4.97
CA LEU A 417 -7.63 -14.33 5.85
C LEU A 417 -8.68 -13.38 5.25
N LEU A 418 -8.31 -12.12 5.01
CA LEU A 418 -9.20 -11.07 4.49
C LEU A 418 -8.46 -10.19 3.49
N ASN A 419 -9.16 -9.76 2.46
CA ASN A 419 -8.75 -8.60 1.66
C ASN A 419 -9.38 -7.34 2.25
N LEU A 420 -8.58 -6.37 2.65
CA LEU A 420 -9.03 -5.16 3.35
C LEU A 420 -8.86 -3.91 2.49
N PRO A 421 -9.82 -2.97 2.53
CA PRO A 421 -9.63 -1.64 1.97
C PRO A 421 -8.85 -0.77 2.94
N ARG A 422 -8.24 0.30 2.41
CA ARG A 422 -7.77 1.45 3.20
C ARG A 422 -8.74 2.60 3.05
N ALA A 423 -8.90 3.40 4.09
CA ALA A 423 -9.79 4.54 4.06
C ALA A 423 -9.24 5.72 4.84
N TYR A 424 -9.60 6.91 4.36
CA TYR A 424 -9.25 8.20 4.95
C TYR A 424 -10.46 9.11 4.94
N ALA A 425 -10.60 9.91 5.99
CA ALA A 425 -11.59 10.97 6.02
C ALA A 425 -10.91 12.33 5.82
N ASN A 426 -11.59 13.24 5.12
CA ASN A 426 -11.08 14.58 4.89
C ASN A 426 -12.06 15.67 5.28
N GLY A 427 -11.53 16.80 5.72
CA GLY A 427 -12.26 18.01 6.06
C GLY A 427 -12.85 18.70 4.85
N MET A 428 -13.86 19.55 5.09
CA MET A 428 -14.63 20.23 4.02
C MET A 428 -13.79 21.16 3.13
N ARG A 429 -12.67 21.66 3.63
CA ARG A 429 -11.79 22.54 2.85
C ARG A 429 -10.83 21.82 1.91
N VAL A 430 -10.68 20.47 2.04
CA VAL A 430 -9.80 19.68 1.17
C VAL A 430 -10.52 19.37 -0.13
N ARG A 431 -9.86 19.61 -1.25
CA ARG A 431 -10.33 19.35 -2.61
C ARG A 431 -9.34 18.44 -3.34
N ASP A 432 -9.86 17.72 -4.32
CA ASP A 432 -9.11 16.87 -5.26
C ASP A 432 -8.29 15.74 -4.60
N LEU A 433 -8.49 15.46 -3.30
CA LEU A 433 -7.88 14.33 -2.62
C LEU A 433 -8.38 13.01 -3.24
N ARG A 434 -7.45 12.16 -3.61
CA ARG A 434 -7.69 10.83 -4.18
C ARG A 434 -6.90 9.79 -3.42
N LEU A 435 -7.23 8.51 -3.63
CA LEU A 435 -6.41 7.41 -3.15
C LEU A 435 -5.56 6.86 -4.29
N ARG A 436 -4.34 6.48 -3.96
CA ARG A 436 -3.39 5.78 -4.83
C ARG A 436 -3.78 4.31 -5.01
N ALA A 437 -3.05 3.58 -5.84
CA ALA A 437 -3.24 2.15 -6.05
C ALA A 437 -3.09 1.31 -4.77
N ASP A 438 -2.23 1.75 -3.84
CA ASP A 438 -1.99 1.13 -2.54
C ASP A 438 -2.99 1.56 -1.46
N GLY A 439 -3.98 2.37 -1.81
CA GLY A 439 -5.00 2.90 -0.92
C GLY A 439 -4.53 4.07 -0.04
N THR A 440 -3.29 4.52 -0.15
CA THR A 440 -2.81 5.72 0.56
C THR A 440 -3.34 7.00 -0.10
N PRO A 441 -3.48 8.11 0.65
CA PRO A 441 -3.96 9.37 0.06
C PRO A 441 -2.89 10.01 -0.83
N ASP A 442 -3.30 10.46 -2.00
CA ASP A 442 -2.47 11.28 -2.87
C ASP A 442 -2.50 12.74 -2.41
N LEU A 443 -1.59 13.06 -1.50
CA LEU A 443 -1.50 14.39 -0.90
C LEU A 443 -0.83 15.42 -1.82
N ALA A 444 -0.14 14.96 -2.88
CA ALA A 444 0.58 15.85 -3.79
C ALA A 444 -0.38 16.67 -4.66
N ASP A 445 -1.49 16.06 -5.05
CA ASP A 445 -2.52 16.69 -5.89
C ASP A 445 -3.64 17.37 -5.07
N ALA A 446 -3.62 17.23 -3.74
CA ALA A 446 -4.62 17.83 -2.89
C ALA A 446 -4.51 19.36 -2.87
N SER A 447 -5.63 20.04 -2.87
CA SER A 447 -5.72 21.49 -2.74
C SER A 447 -6.63 21.91 -1.59
N LEU A 448 -6.48 23.15 -1.11
CA LEU A 448 -7.30 23.70 -0.05
C LEU A 448 -8.21 24.79 -0.62
N GLU A 449 -9.47 24.83 -0.20
CA GLU A 449 -10.30 26.02 -0.45
C GLU A 449 -9.71 27.24 0.24
N ALA A 450 -9.74 28.39 -0.44
CA ALA A 450 -9.41 29.66 0.18
C ALA A 450 -10.33 29.86 1.39
N GLY A 451 -9.76 30.10 2.57
CA GLY A 451 -10.55 30.43 3.74
C GLY A 451 -11.39 31.69 3.46
N GLN A 452 -12.70 31.60 3.73
CA GLN A 452 -13.57 32.78 3.74
C GLN A 452 -13.21 33.69 4.91
#